data_33276f0c29cf78ae198f7003928233f2
#
_entry.id   33276f0c29cf78ae198f7003928233f2
#
_cell.length_a   1.000
_cell.length_b   1.000
_cell.length_c   1.000
_cell.angle_alpha   90.00
_cell.angle_beta   90.00
_cell.angle_gamma   90.00
#
_symmetry.space_group_name_H-M   'P 1'
#
loop_
_entity.id
_entity.type
_entity.pdbx_description
1 polymer ?
#
loop_
_entity_poly.entity_id
_entity_poly.type
_entity_poly.pdbx_seq_one_letter_code
_entity_poly.pdbx_strand_id
1 'polypeptide(L)'
;MEPLDWPLPGLRLRTPDLLLRPTTEADLSAVEATLSADTATNPRLPRFPGLDERTSRAVAARQSYWQSVGNWSVDNWRLDFVVVVGEQIIGVQSLEGEDFLVLRTVDSASHLARDSRGRGWGKQARRAVLALAFGPLAAEYAITSAWQHNAASLGVSRALGYKPNGESRQRSDTGPGADTMLHLRLSRADWEAAGQAESIEVSGFENCRPFFGL
;
A
#
# COMPACT_ATOMS: atom_id res chain seq x y z
N MET A 1 -23.23 -25.93 -6.10
CA MET A 1 -22.14 -25.01 -6.44
C MET A 1 -21.43 -24.76 -5.13
N GLU A 2 -20.17 -25.17 -4.99
CA GLU A 2 -19.38 -24.80 -3.82
C GLU A 2 -19.29 -23.29 -3.76
N PRO A 3 -19.28 -22.68 -2.56
CA PRO A 3 -19.10 -21.23 -2.43
C PRO A 3 -17.76 -20.83 -3.04
N LEU A 4 -17.76 -19.69 -3.76
CA LEU A 4 -16.52 -19.11 -4.28
C LEU A 4 -15.58 -18.84 -3.11
N ASP A 5 -14.47 -19.54 -3.08
CA ASP A 5 -13.43 -19.30 -2.08
C ASP A 5 -12.56 -18.11 -2.55
N TRP A 6 -12.64 -17.01 -1.81
CA TRP A 6 -11.82 -15.82 -2.03
C TRP A 6 -10.59 -15.90 -1.14
N PRO A 7 -9.44 -16.42 -1.63
CA PRO A 7 -8.33 -16.83 -0.76
C PRO A 7 -7.47 -15.69 -0.26
N LEU A 8 -7.59 -14.49 -0.85
CA LEU A 8 -6.74 -13.35 -0.49
C LEU A 8 -6.70 -13.05 1.02
N PRO A 9 -7.81 -13.14 1.79
CA PRO A 9 -7.75 -12.97 3.24
C PRO A 9 -6.82 -13.93 3.97
N GLY A 10 -6.42 -15.03 3.35
CA GLY A 10 -5.45 -16.01 3.88
C GLY A 10 -3.99 -15.59 3.79
N LEU A 11 -3.65 -14.61 2.95
CA LEU A 11 -2.29 -14.13 2.76
C LEU A 11 -1.75 -13.44 4.03
N ARG A 12 -0.50 -13.74 4.39
CA ARG A 12 0.18 -13.13 5.55
C ARG A 12 1.59 -12.75 5.18
N LEU A 13 2.00 -11.55 5.61
CA LEU A 13 3.38 -11.08 5.53
C LEU A 13 3.85 -10.78 6.96
N ARG A 14 4.92 -11.44 7.40
CA ARG A 14 5.46 -11.24 8.74
C ARG A 14 6.85 -10.63 8.66
N THR A 15 7.08 -9.66 9.50
CA THR A 15 8.40 -9.10 9.80
C THR A 15 8.70 -9.33 11.28
N PRO A 16 9.89 -8.99 11.81
CA PRO A 16 10.15 -9.15 13.23
C PRO A 16 9.11 -8.49 14.16
N ASP A 17 8.56 -7.34 13.77
CA ASP A 17 7.66 -6.56 14.64
C ASP A 17 6.22 -6.50 14.12
N LEU A 18 5.97 -6.82 12.84
CA LEU A 18 4.68 -6.57 12.20
C LEU A 18 4.08 -7.85 11.61
N LEU A 19 2.76 -7.90 11.65
CA LEU A 19 1.94 -8.73 10.79
C LEU A 19 1.19 -7.84 9.81
N LEU A 20 1.33 -8.12 8.50
CA LEU A 20 0.46 -7.56 7.47
C LEU A 20 -0.47 -8.66 6.98
N ARG A 21 -1.74 -8.38 6.93
CA ARG A 21 -2.76 -9.24 6.32
C ARG A 21 -3.74 -8.40 5.51
N PRO A 22 -4.32 -8.95 4.45
CA PRO A 22 -5.32 -8.22 3.66
C PRO A 22 -6.41 -7.63 4.56
N THR A 23 -6.78 -6.41 4.26
CA THR A 23 -7.89 -5.71 4.90
C THR A 23 -9.19 -6.44 4.60
N THR A 24 -10.02 -6.60 5.59
CA THR A 24 -11.39 -7.12 5.46
C THR A 24 -12.40 -6.04 5.83
N GLU A 25 -13.66 -6.24 5.51
CA GLU A 25 -14.71 -5.30 5.88
C GLU A 25 -14.82 -5.09 7.40
N ALA A 26 -14.54 -6.13 8.18
CA ALA A 26 -14.52 -6.06 9.65
C ALA A 26 -13.43 -5.12 10.20
N ASP A 27 -12.36 -4.88 9.43
CA ASP A 27 -11.25 -4.03 9.84
C ASP A 27 -11.52 -2.53 9.62
N LEU A 28 -12.51 -2.18 8.80
CA LEU A 28 -12.69 -0.81 8.30
C LEU A 28 -12.84 0.23 9.42
N SER A 29 -13.55 -0.10 10.49
CA SER A 29 -13.68 0.80 11.65
C SER A 29 -12.32 1.04 12.35
N ALA A 30 -11.48 0.01 12.44
CA ALA A 30 -10.13 0.16 13.01
C ALA A 30 -9.20 0.93 12.05
N VAL A 31 -9.31 0.69 10.74
CA VAL A 31 -8.58 1.47 9.72
C VAL A 31 -8.95 2.95 9.78
N GLU A 32 -10.24 3.27 9.88
CA GLU A 32 -10.72 4.65 10.03
C GLU A 32 -10.13 5.34 11.26
N ALA A 33 -9.99 4.62 12.36
CA ALA A 33 -9.37 5.16 13.57
C ALA A 33 -7.89 5.52 13.40
N THR A 34 -7.20 4.96 12.40
CA THR A 34 -5.80 5.30 12.07
C THR A 34 -5.66 6.57 11.23
N LEU A 35 -6.76 7.05 10.63
CA LEU A 35 -6.74 8.24 9.79
C LEU A 35 -6.60 9.50 10.65
N SER A 36 -5.66 10.34 10.31
CA SER A 36 -5.42 11.63 10.96
C SER A 36 -5.60 12.78 9.96
N ALA A 37 -5.73 14.00 10.48
CA ALA A 37 -5.93 15.19 9.64
C ALA A 37 -4.80 15.41 8.63
N ASP A 38 -3.61 14.94 8.94
CA ASP A 38 -2.42 15.00 8.09
C ASP A 38 -2.20 13.75 7.22
N THR A 39 -3.15 12.80 7.22
CA THR A 39 -3.10 11.68 6.27
C THR A 39 -3.39 12.23 4.88
N ALA A 40 -2.44 12.08 3.96
CA ALA A 40 -2.60 12.48 2.58
C ALA A 40 -3.85 11.79 1.97
N THR A 41 -4.68 12.59 1.32
CA THR A 41 -5.88 12.08 0.65
C THR A 41 -5.65 12.08 -0.85
N ASN A 42 -6.17 11.08 -1.54
CA ASN A 42 -6.20 11.11 -2.99
C ASN A 42 -7.17 12.21 -3.45
N PRO A 43 -6.70 13.26 -4.15
CA PRO A 43 -7.55 14.36 -4.58
C PRO A 43 -8.62 13.95 -5.62
N ARG A 44 -8.50 12.74 -6.17
CA ARG A 44 -9.48 12.17 -7.13
C ARG A 44 -10.64 11.45 -6.44
N LEU A 45 -10.56 11.20 -5.12
CA LEU A 45 -11.68 10.58 -4.39
C LEU A 45 -12.88 11.55 -4.30
N PRO A 46 -14.10 11.01 -4.34
CA PRO A 46 -15.30 11.82 -4.19
C PRO A 46 -15.29 12.58 -2.88
N ARG A 47 -15.70 13.84 -2.93
CA ARG A 47 -15.97 14.66 -1.74
C ARG A 47 -17.46 14.82 -1.60
N PHE A 48 -17.95 14.68 -0.38
CA PHE A 48 -19.37 14.84 -0.05
C PHE A 48 -19.57 16.17 0.69
N PRO A 49 -20.07 17.22 0.03
CA PRO A 49 -20.13 18.58 0.59
C PRO A 49 -20.95 18.71 1.88
N GLY A 50 -21.83 17.74 2.14
CA GLY A 50 -22.66 17.72 3.37
C GLY A 50 -22.03 16.99 4.56
N LEU A 51 -20.82 16.43 4.40
CA LEU A 51 -20.14 15.70 5.46
C LEU A 51 -18.97 16.52 6.02
N ASP A 52 -18.73 16.38 7.34
CA ASP A 52 -17.51 16.88 7.93
C ASP A 52 -16.26 16.16 7.38
N GLU A 53 -15.07 16.72 7.59
CA GLU A 53 -13.84 16.22 7.00
C GLU A 53 -13.48 14.79 7.51
N ARG A 54 -13.72 14.51 8.79
CA ARG A 54 -13.47 13.19 9.37
C ARG A 54 -14.37 12.12 8.74
N THR A 55 -15.65 12.41 8.65
CA THR A 55 -16.64 11.51 8.04
C THR A 55 -16.36 11.33 6.55
N SER A 56 -15.99 12.39 5.83
CA SER A 56 -15.59 12.29 4.42
C SER A 56 -14.39 11.38 4.21
N ARG A 57 -13.37 11.43 5.08
CA ARG A 57 -12.21 10.54 5.03
C ARG A 57 -12.59 9.09 5.31
N ALA A 58 -13.45 8.84 6.29
CA ALA A 58 -13.94 7.50 6.61
C ALA A 58 -14.71 6.89 5.43
N VAL A 59 -15.62 7.67 4.82
CA VAL A 59 -16.35 7.25 3.61
C VAL A 59 -15.39 6.95 2.46
N ALA A 60 -14.41 7.82 2.21
CA ALA A 60 -13.42 7.61 1.15
C ALA A 60 -12.60 6.31 1.38
N ALA A 61 -12.20 6.03 2.61
CA ALA A 61 -11.49 4.79 2.94
C ALA A 61 -12.35 3.54 2.66
N ARG A 62 -13.62 3.55 3.06
CA ARG A 62 -14.58 2.45 2.75
C ARG A 62 -14.77 2.27 1.25
N GLN A 63 -15.00 3.36 0.53
CA GLN A 63 -15.16 3.30 -0.93
C GLN A 63 -13.90 2.78 -1.61
N SER A 64 -12.71 3.20 -1.16
CA SER A 64 -11.44 2.68 -1.69
C SER A 64 -11.33 1.17 -1.50
N TYR A 65 -11.70 0.66 -0.32
CA TYR A 65 -11.73 -0.77 -0.04
C TYR A 65 -12.71 -1.53 -0.96
N TRP A 66 -13.96 -1.07 -1.06
CA TRP A 66 -14.95 -1.73 -1.91
C TRP A 66 -14.57 -1.70 -3.39
N GLN A 67 -13.97 -0.60 -3.85
CA GLN A 67 -13.45 -0.48 -5.22
C GLN A 67 -12.29 -1.44 -5.46
N SER A 68 -11.36 -1.60 -4.52
CA SER A 68 -10.23 -2.51 -4.68
C SER A 68 -10.69 -3.98 -4.78
N VAL A 69 -11.72 -4.36 -4.02
CA VAL A 69 -12.31 -5.70 -4.09
C VAL A 69 -13.15 -5.87 -5.35
N GLY A 70 -14.02 -4.89 -5.67
CA GLY A 70 -14.96 -4.98 -6.78
C GLY A 70 -14.34 -4.86 -8.16
N ASN A 71 -13.21 -4.17 -8.28
CA ASN A 71 -12.50 -3.96 -9.55
C ASN A 71 -11.32 -4.92 -9.73
N TRP A 72 -11.19 -5.94 -8.88
CA TRP A 72 -10.10 -6.90 -8.99
C TRP A 72 -10.13 -7.64 -10.34
N SER A 73 -9.01 -7.63 -11.02
CA SER A 73 -8.75 -8.49 -12.18
C SER A 73 -7.29 -8.96 -12.15
N VAL A 74 -6.93 -9.93 -12.95
CA VAL A 74 -5.55 -10.45 -13.01
C VAL A 74 -4.55 -9.40 -13.52
N ASP A 75 -5.03 -8.46 -14.35
CA ASP A 75 -4.19 -7.39 -14.90
C ASP A 75 -4.14 -6.16 -14.00
N ASN A 76 -5.29 -5.85 -13.33
CA ASN A 76 -5.46 -4.65 -12.55
C ASN A 76 -6.01 -5.01 -11.17
N TRP A 77 -5.19 -4.83 -10.15
CA TRP A 77 -5.54 -5.19 -8.79
C TRP A 77 -4.91 -4.24 -7.78
N ARG A 78 -5.59 -4.10 -6.65
CA ARG A 78 -5.08 -3.41 -5.50
C ARG A 78 -5.34 -4.24 -4.25
N LEU A 79 -4.29 -4.49 -3.49
CA LEU A 79 -4.32 -5.23 -2.24
C LEU A 79 -3.91 -4.31 -1.09
N ASP A 80 -4.88 -3.98 -0.26
CA ASP A 80 -4.65 -3.19 0.95
C ASP A 80 -4.42 -4.15 2.13
N PHE A 81 -3.31 -3.99 2.83
CA PHE A 81 -2.97 -4.73 4.03
C PHE A 81 -3.16 -3.85 5.25
N VAL A 82 -3.87 -4.33 6.27
CA VAL A 82 -3.73 -3.75 7.60
C VAL A 82 -2.36 -4.08 8.17
N VAL A 83 -1.73 -3.09 8.78
CA VAL A 83 -0.45 -3.22 9.49
C VAL A 83 -0.76 -3.42 10.97
N VAL A 84 -0.35 -4.57 11.53
CA VAL A 84 -0.70 -4.98 12.90
C VAL A 84 0.57 -5.10 13.75
N VAL A 85 0.53 -4.53 14.95
CA VAL A 85 1.52 -4.71 16.02
C VAL A 85 0.80 -5.31 17.23
N GLY A 86 1.20 -6.50 17.67
CA GLY A 86 0.44 -7.25 18.66
C GLY A 86 -0.97 -7.55 18.13
N GLU A 87 -1.98 -6.96 18.74
CA GLU A 87 -3.39 -7.08 18.31
C GLU A 87 -3.94 -5.79 17.68
N GLN A 88 -3.14 -4.74 17.61
CA GLN A 88 -3.58 -3.41 17.20
C GLN A 88 -3.29 -3.14 15.73
N ILE A 89 -4.31 -2.74 14.97
CA ILE A 89 -4.15 -2.16 13.63
C ILE A 89 -3.60 -0.74 13.79
N ILE A 90 -2.44 -0.48 13.19
CA ILE A 90 -1.73 0.79 13.28
C ILE A 90 -1.71 1.56 11.96
N GLY A 91 -2.26 1.02 10.88
CA GLY A 91 -2.31 1.67 9.58
C GLY A 91 -2.57 0.69 8.45
N VAL A 92 -2.36 1.17 7.24
CA VAL A 92 -2.53 0.41 6.00
C VAL A 92 -1.29 0.54 5.13
N GLN A 93 -0.92 -0.57 4.49
CA GLN A 93 0.08 -0.63 3.42
C GLN A 93 -0.59 -1.24 2.19
N SER A 94 -0.60 -0.50 1.08
CA SER A 94 -1.16 -0.95 -0.20
C SER A 94 -0.07 -1.45 -1.14
N LEU A 95 -0.42 -2.41 -1.98
CA LEU A 95 0.34 -2.86 -3.14
C LEU A 95 -0.65 -2.97 -4.30
N GLU A 96 -0.31 -2.41 -5.44
CA GLU A 96 -1.19 -2.41 -6.62
C GLU A 96 -0.41 -2.70 -7.90
N GLY A 97 -1.06 -3.37 -8.84
CA GLY A 97 -0.55 -3.62 -10.19
C GLY A 97 -1.56 -3.12 -11.22
N GLU A 98 -1.07 -2.34 -12.18
CA GLU A 98 -1.80 -1.90 -13.37
C GLU A 98 -1.12 -2.55 -14.58
N ASP A 99 -1.91 -3.19 -15.44
CA ASP A 99 -1.41 -4.02 -16.55
C ASP A 99 -0.29 -4.98 -16.11
N PHE A 100 -0.46 -5.56 -14.93
CA PHE A 100 0.61 -6.24 -14.18
C PHE A 100 1.26 -7.38 -14.96
N LEU A 101 0.47 -8.16 -15.70
CA LEU A 101 1.00 -9.30 -16.46
C LEU A 101 1.97 -8.86 -17.57
N VAL A 102 1.83 -7.64 -18.06
CA VAL A 102 2.68 -7.05 -19.10
C VAL A 102 3.81 -6.21 -18.50
N LEU A 103 3.46 -5.30 -17.59
CA LEU A 103 4.41 -4.31 -17.06
C LEU A 103 5.30 -4.86 -15.94
N ARG A 104 4.89 -5.93 -15.27
CA ARG A 104 5.60 -6.50 -14.12
C ARG A 104 6.04 -5.44 -13.11
N THR A 105 5.23 -4.39 -12.98
CA THR A 105 5.49 -3.24 -12.13
C THR A 105 4.38 -3.12 -11.10
N VAL A 106 4.77 -2.89 -9.86
CA VAL A 106 3.84 -2.62 -8.76
C VAL A 106 4.01 -1.20 -8.25
N ASP A 107 2.91 -0.59 -7.79
CA ASP A 107 2.96 0.65 -7.00
C ASP A 107 2.63 0.35 -5.54
N SER A 108 3.05 1.22 -4.64
CA SER A 108 2.84 1.04 -3.22
C SER A 108 2.60 2.36 -2.50
N ALA A 109 1.58 2.37 -1.66
CA ALA A 109 1.21 3.49 -0.81
C ALA A 109 1.00 3.03 0.64
N SER A 110 1.10 3.93 1.61
CA SER A 110 0.85 3.58 3.02
C SER A 110 0.46 4.79 3.85
N HIS A 111 -0.24 4.54 4.94
CA HIS A 111 -0.35 5.46 6.05
C HIS A 111 -0.26 4.72 7.37
N LEU A 112 0.27 5.38 8.39
CA LEU A 112 0.28 4.91 9.78
C LEU A 112 -0.41 5.94 10.67
N ALA A 113 -1.08 5.46 11.71
CA ALA A 113 -1.59 6.27 12.79
C ALA A 113 -0.46 7.16 13.34
N ARG A 114 -0.79 8.38 13.74
CA ARG A 114 0.19 9.39 14.15
C ARG A 114 1.14 8.88 15.23
N ASP A 115 0.60 8.21 16.24
CA ASP A 115 1.35 7.70 17.39
C ASP A 115 2.22 6.47 17.06
N SER A 116 2.04 5.92 15.87
CA SER A 116 2.78 4.77 15.36
C SER A 116 3.93 5.15 14.41
N ARG A 117 4.08 6.44 14.11
CA ARG A 117 5.15 6.94 13.23
C ARG A 117 6.50 7.07 13.98
N GLY A 118 7.59 7.16 13.20
CA GLY A 118 8.94 7.35 13.75
C GLY A 118 9.58 6.12 14.38
N ARG A 119 8.90 4.95 14.37
CA ARG A 119 9.37 3.69 14.97
C ARG A 119 10.00 2.72 13.97
N GLY A 120 10.20 3.12 12.71
CA GLY A 120 10.69 2.24 11.66
C GLY A 120 9.63 1.32 11.03
N TRP A 121 8.42 1.26 11.57
CA TRP A 121 7.36 0.35 11.12
C TRP A 121 6.90 0.62 9.69
N GLY A 122 6.87 1.87 9.23
CA GLY A 122 6.56 2.17 7.83
C GLY A 122 7.57 1.58 6.84
N LYS A 123 8.87 1.55 7.21
CA LYS A 123 9.90 0.89 6.42
C LYS A 123 9.72 -0.63 6.42
N GLN A 124 9.43 -1.24 7.58
CA GLN A 124 9.19 -2.68 7.68
C GLN A 124 7.94 -3.09 6.88
N ALA A 125 6.84 -2.33 6.98
CA ALA A 125 5.61 -2.59 6.22
C ALA A 125 5.86 -2.54 4.70
N ARG A 126 6.60 -1.52 4.23
CA ARG A 126 6.98 -1.41 2.82
C ARG A 126 7.88 -2.57 2.38
N ARG A 127 8.86 -2.98 3.21
CA ARG A 127 9.69 -4.16 2.93
C ARG A 127 8.85 -5.43 2.78
N ALA A 128 7.84 -5.62 3.62
CA ALA A 128 7.00 -6.81 3.58
C ALA A 128 6.25 -6.93 2.24
N VAL A 129 5.63 -5.86 1.76
CA VAL A 129 4.95 -5.89 0.44
C VAL A 129 5.91 -5.98 -0.74
N LEU A 130 7.13 -5.44 -0.61
CA LEU A 130 8.17 -5.61 -1.64
C LEU A 130 8.69 -7.06 -1.69
N ALA A 131 8.78 -7.76 -0.55
CA ALA A 131 9.12 -9.18 -0.53
C ALA A 131 8.04 -10.02 -1.25
N LEU A 132 6.75 -9.69 -1.07
CA LEU A 132 5.67 -10.31 -1.85
C LEU A 132 5.82 -9.96 -3.35
N ALA A 133 6.07 -8.70 -3.68
CA ALA A 133 6.16 -8.20 -5.05
C ALA A 133 7.32 -8.85 -5.82
N PHE A 134 8.54 -8.77 -5.31
CA PHE A 134 9.74 -9.27 -5.99
C PHE A 134 9.92 -10.79 -5.84
N GLY A 135 9.34 -11.40 -4.81
CA GLY A 135 9.32 -12.85 -4.61
C GLY A 135 8.16 -13.50 -5.40
N PRO A 136 7.07 -13.93 -4.73
CA PRO A 136 6.03 -14.75 -5.34
C PRO A 136 5.31 -14.11 -6.54
N LEU A 137 5.10 -12.79 -6.54
CA LEU A 137 4.48 -12.07 -7.67
C LEU A 137 5.43 -11.89 -8.85
N ALA A 138 6.73 -12.05 -8.64
CA ALA A 138 7.74 -11.92 -9.67
C ALA A 138 7.70 -10.55 -10.41
N ALA A 139 7.40 -9.46 -9.70
CA ALA A 139 7.51 -8.10 -10.25
C ALA A 139 8.96 -7.78 -10.64
N GLU A 140 9.17 -6.97 -11.66
CA GLU A 140 10.49 -6.51 -12.08
C GLU A 140 10.84 -5.15 -11.49
N TYR A 141 9.82 -4.34 -11.28
CA TYR A 141 9.95 -2.99 -10.72
C TYR A 141 8.90 -2.74 -9.66
N ALA A 142 9.27 -1.91 -8.68
CA ALA A 142 8.33 -1.26 -7.77
C ALA A 142 8.48 0.25 -7.94
N ILE A 143 7.35 0.93 -8.08
CA ILE A 143 7.29 2.39 -8.12
C ILE A 143 6.61 2.91 -6.86
N THR A 144 6.77 4.18 -6.59
CA THR A 144 6.03 4.91 -5.57
C THR A 144 6.11 6.40 -5.87
N SER A 145 5.13 7.15 -5.40
CA SER A 145 5.11 8.59 -5.56
C SER A 145 4.87 9.26 -4.21
N ALA A 146 5.47 10.41 -3.99
CA ALA A 146 5.24 11.21 -2.81
C ALA A 146 5.35 12.71 -3.12
N TRP A 147 4.56 13.51 -2.41
CA TRP A 147 4.71 14.95 -2.47
C TRP A 147 6.12 15.37 -2.06
N GLN A 148 6.68 16.36 -2.75
CA GLN A 148 8.04 16.86 -2.46
C GLN A 148 8.22 17.28 -0.99
N HIS A 149 7.18 17.76 -0.34
CA HIS A 149 7.18 18.12 1.08
C HIS A 149 7.02 16.94 2.04
N ASN A 150 6.66 15.72 1.56
CA ASN A 150 6.50 14.53 2.40
C ASN A 150 7.84 13.83 2.67
N ALA A 151 8.67 14.46 3.50
CA ALA A 151 10.00 13.96 3.85
C ALA A 151 9.96 12.54 4.44
N ALA A 152 8.90 12.18 5.18
CA ALA A 152 8.76 10.86 5.80
C ALA A 152 8.62 9.76 4.75
N SER A 153 7.72 9.92 3.76
CA SER A 153 7.53 8.95 2.67
C SER A 153 8.78 8.85 1.80
N LEU A 154 9.36 9.98 1.41
CA LEU A 154 10.60 10.03 0.64
C LEU A 154 11.76 9.37 1.38
N GLY A 155 11.86 9.58 2.70
CA GLY A 155 12.86 8.96 3.56
C GLY A 155 12.76 7.44 3.58
N VAL A 156 11.55 6.88 3.72
CA VAL A 156 11.30 5.43 3.63
C VAL A 156 11.74 4.89 2.27
N SER A 157 11.32 5.53 1.19
CA SER A 157 11.62 5.07 -0.17
C SER A 157 13.13 5.07 -0.44
N ARG A 158 13.84 6.16 -0.08
CA ARG A 158 15.30 6.24 -0.23
C ARG A 158 16.04 5.20 0.62
N ALA A 159 15.59 4.97 1.86
CA ALA A 159 16.17 3.97 2.75
C ALA A 159 15.98 2.52 2.25
N LEU A 160 15.06 2.30 1.32
CA LEU A 160 14.81 1.01 0.66
C LEU A 160 15.49 0.91 -0.71
N GLY A 161 16.27 1.92 -1.11
CA GLY A 161 17.02 1.90 -2.36
C GLY A 161 16.26 2.39 -3.59
N TYR A 162 15.08 2.97 -3.42
CA TYR A 162 14.40 3.60 -4.55
C TYR A 162 15.22 4.77 -5.12
N LYS A 163 15.26 4.85 -6.42
CA LYS A 163 15.96 5.89 -7.20
C LYS A 163 14.97 6.87 -7.81
N PRO A 164 15.34 8.13 -8.07
CA PRO A 164 14.49 9.09 -8.77
C PRO A 164 14.00 8.54 -10.12
N ASN A 165 12.73 8.76 -10.45
CA ASN A 165 12.09 8.33 -11.69
C ASN A 165 11.24 9.43 -12.31
N GLY A 166 11.60 10.68 -12.10
CA GLY A 166 10.92 11.85 -12.62
C GLY A 166 10.05 12.56 -11.60
N GLU A 167 9.35 13.57 -12.08
CA GLU A 167 8.41 14.37 -11.30
C GLU A 167 7.20 14.78 -12.13
N SER A 168 6.12 15.12 -11.47
CA SER A 168 4.93 15.69 -12.12
C SER A 168 4.32 16.79 -11.27
N ARG A 169 3.62 17.69 -11.94
CA ARG A 169 2.85 18.73 -11.31
C ARG A 169 1.41 18.28 -11.11
N GLN A 170 0.92 18.32 -9.89
CA GLN A 170 -0.41 17.86 -9.57
C GLN A 170 -1.15 18.88 -8.70
N ARG A 171 -2.49 18.76 -8.64
CA ARG A 171 -3.29 19.56 -7.72
C ARG A 171 -2.84 19.30 -6.29
N SER A 172 -2.58 20.37 -5.54
CA SER A 172 -2.18 20.27 -4.12
C SER A 172 -3.23 19.53 -3.29
N ASP A 173 -2.76 18.70 -2.35
CA ASP A 173 -3.61 18.08 -1.34
C ASP A 173 -3.76 18.95 -0.08
N THR A 174 -2.94 20.01 0.05
CA THR A 174 -2.92 20.89 1.22
C THR A 174 -3.64 22.24 1.01
N GLY A 175 -4.04 22.56 -0.23
CA GLY A 175 -4.71 23.84 -0.51
C GLY A 175 -4.98 24.10 -1.99
N PRO A 176 -5.42 25.32 -2.31
CA PRO A 176 -5.60 25.71 -3.71
C PRO A 176 -4.23 25.89 -4.38
N GLY A 177 -4.03 25.23 -5.51
CA GLY A 177 -2.79 25.34 -6.27
C GLY A 177 -2.28 23.99 -6.78
N ALA A 178 -1.00 23.97 -7.14
CA ALA A 178 -0.34 22.78 -7.64
C ALA A 178 1.00 22.59 -6.92
N ASP A 179 1.27 21.36 -6.54
CA ASP A 179 2.52 20.92 -5.91
C ASP A 179 3.26 19.92 -6.79
N THR A 180 4.53 19.70 -6.48
CA THR A 180 5.37 18.73 -7.16
C THR A 180 5.23 17.37 -6.49
N MET A 181 4.91 16.36 -7.30
CA MET A 181 4.94 14.95 -6.95
C MET A 181 6.25 14.35 -7.47
N LEU A 182 7.03 13.77 -6.59
CA LEU A 182 8.27 13.04 -6.94
C LEU A 182 7.94 11.57 -7.16
N HIS A 183 8.44 11.03 -8.27
CA HIS A 183 8.30 9.63 -8.64
C HIS A 183 9.62 8.90 -8.36
N LEU A 184 9.53 7.70 -7.81
CA LEU A 184 10.68 6.88 -7.48
C LEU A 184 10.46 5.45 -7.97
N ARG A 185 11.56 4.76 -8.31
CA ARG A 185 11.54 3.38 -8.79
C ARG A 185 12.62 2.55 -8.12
N LEU A 186 12.31 1.29 -7.84
CA LEU A 186 13.22 0.26 -7.36
C LEU A 186 13.18 -0.92 -8.33
N SER A 187 14.32 -1.40 -8.79
CA SER A 187 14.41 -2.62 -9.58
C SER A 187 14.53 -3.85 -8.68
N ARG A 188 14.10 -5.02 -9.18
CA ARG A 188 14.33 -6.29 -8.51
C ARG A 188 15.83 -6.51 -8.23
N ALA A 189 16.70 -6.24 -9.20
CA ALA A 189 18.14 -6.42 -9.06
C ALA A 189 18.74 -5.58 -7.91
N ASP A 190 18.32 -4.31 -7.78
CA ASP A 190 18.74 -3.46 -6.66
C ASP A 190 18.21 -3.97 -5.31
N TRP A 191 16.97 -4.49 -5.29
CA TRP A 191 16.35 -5.08 -4.09
C TRP A 191 17.08 -6.34 -3.63
N GLU A 192 17.37 -7.26 -4.55
CA GLU A 192 18.09 -8.52 -4.27
C GLU A 192 19.53 -8.24 -3.80
N ALA A 193 20.24 -7.34 -4.50
CA ALA A 193 21.61 -6.93 -4.12
C ALA A 193 21.69 -6.32 -2.71
N ALA A 194 20.62 -5.68 -2.25
CA ALA A 194 20.53 -5.09 -0.91
C ALA A 194 20.15 -6.08 0.20
N GLY A 195 19.83 -7.36 -0.10
CA GLY A 195 19.44 -8.38 0.88
C GLY A 195 18.18 -8.01 1.69
N GLN A 196 17.29 -7.25 1.12
CA GLN A 196 16.16 -6.63 1.87
C GLN A 196 15.05 -7.62 2.25
N ALA A 197 15.01 -8.80 1.62
CA ALA A 197 14.00 -9.83 1.90
C ALA A 197 14.27 -10.65 3.17
N GLU A 198 15.48 -10.58 3.71
CA GLU A 198 15.85 -11.31 4.93
C GLU A 198 14.88 -10.99 6.08
N SER A 199 14.50 -12.01 6.84
CA SER A 199 13.57 -11.91 7.97
C SER A 199 12.11 -11.56 7.60
N ILE A 200 11.70 -11.69 6.34
CA ILE A 200 10.31 -11.52 5.92
C ILE A 200 9.74 -12.87 5.49
N GLU A 201 8.66 -13.28 6.14
CA GLU A 201 7.91 -14.48 5.79
C GLU A 201 6.67 -14.09 4.99
N VAL A 202 6.48 -14.73 3.83
CA VAL A 202 5.26 -14.63 3.01
C VAL A 202 4.58 -15.98 3.04
N SER A 203 3.34 -16.05 3.54
CA SER A 203 2.56 -17.29 3.60
C SER A 203 1.14 -17.11 3.07
N GLY A 204 0.51 -18.21 2.64
CA GLY A 204 -0.83 -18.21 2.06
C GLY A 204 -0.91 -17.74 0.60
N PHE A 205 0.21 -17.48 -0.07
CA PHE A 205 0.20 -16.96 -1.45
C PHE A 205 -0.20 -18.02 -2.48
N GLU A 206 0.13 -19.29 -2.28
CA GLU A 206 -0.11 -20.33 -3.30
C GLU A 206 -1.58 -20.43 -3.71
N ASN A 207 -2.50 -20.31 -2.76
CA ASN A 207 -3.94 -20.28 -3.03
C ASN A 207 -4.38 -18.98 -3.74
N CYS A 208 -3.61 -17.92 -3.61
CA CYS A 208 -3.89 -16.62 -4.23
C CYS A 208 -3.34 -16.51 -5.66
N ARG A 209 -2.37 -17.34 -6.03
CA ARG A 209 -1.63 -17.29 -7.30
C ARG A 209 -2.53 -17.14 -8.54
N PRO A 210 -3.63 -17.92 -8.71
CA PRO A 210 -4.52 -17.78 -9.87
C PRO A 210 -5.21 -16.42 -9.96
N PHE A 211 -5.39 -15.73 -8.84
CA PHE A 211 -6.03 -14.41 -8.78
C PHE A 211 -5.11 -13.27 -9.24
N PHE A 212 -3.83 -13.56 -9.42
CA PHE A 212 -2.83 -12.67 -10.02
C PHE A 212 -2.42 -13.11 -11.44
N GLY A 213 -3.09 -14.12 -12.01
CA GLY A 213 -2.76 -14.67 -13.34
C GLY A 213 -1.40 -15.39 -13.42
N LEU A 214 -0.94 -16.00 -12.31
CA LEU A 214 0.40 -16.60 -12.16
C LEU A 214 0.31 -18.13 -12.01
#